data_18f8b0c17076c8808b3038feaf5b3fb5
#
_entry.id   18f8b0c17076c8808b3038feaf5b3fb5
#
_cell.length_a   1.000
_cell.length_b   1.000
_cell.length_c   1.000
_cell.angle_alpha   90.00
_cell.angle_beta   90.00
_cell.angle_gamma   90.00
#
_symmetry.space_group_name_H-M   'P 1'
#
loop_
_entity.id
_entity.type
_entity.pdbx_description
1 polymer ?
#
loop_
_entity_poly.entity_id
_entity_poly.type
_entity_poly.pdbx_seq_one_letter_code
_entity_poly.pdbx_strand_id
1 'polypeptide(L)'
;MAKDLLHNISEGMSGLSKGQKLIARYIIENYDKAAFMTASKLGNTVGVSESTVVRFATEVGFEGYPQLQRALQELIRNRLTAVQRMEVTSEQMGEHDILSKVLTMDIEKIRRTLEEQSNEGFEAAADSIIAAKNIYILGIRSSAALAQFMSFYFNQIFPNVRLVTGSSASEMFEQIFRVGKDDVFIGISFPRYSKRTVKAIDYAKERGATVIAITDSAGSPLAAKCDHLLLARSDMASFVDSLVAPLSLINALIVAVGMRRQKEVGETYAQLEKIWDEYDVYEKNEENIV
;
A
#
# COMPACT_ATOMS: atom_id res chain seq x y z
N MET A 1 -12.99 -13.37 0.23
CA MET A 1 -12.01 -13.98 -0.70
C MET A 1 -10.89 -14.74 0.03
N ALA A 2 -10.17 -14.18 1.01
CA ALA A 2 -9.02 -14.90 1.59
C ALA A 2 -9.37 -16.07 2.53
N LYS A 3 -10.49 -16.03 3.26
CA LYS A 3 -11.00 -17.21 4.01
C LYS A 3 -11.52 -18.30 3.07
N ASP A 4 -11.94 -17.90 1.89
CA ASP A 4 -12.51 -18.79 0.89
C ASP A 4 -11.47 -19.70 0.24
N LEU A 5 -10.21 -19.24 0.06
CA LEU A 5 -9.17 -20.03 -0.62
C LEU A 5 -8.87 -21.36 0.10
N LEU A 6 -8.55 -21.30 1.40
CA LEU A 6 -8.26 -22.53 2.17
C LEU A 6 -9.52 -23.39 2.33
N HIS A 7 -10.69 -22.76 2.44
CA HIS A 7 -11.96 -23.45 2.47
C HIS A 7 -12.25 -24.17 1.14
N ASN A 8 -12.08 -23.48 0.02
CA ASN A 8 -12.26 -24.04 -1.32
C ASN A 8 -11.29 -25.19 -1.59
N ILE A 9 -10.01 -25.06 -1.18
CA ILE A 9 -9.05 -26.17 -1.26
C ILE A 9 -9.52 -27.35 -0.41
N SER A 10 -10.06 -27.10 0.78
CA SER A 10 -10.56 -28.14 1.68
C SER A 10 -11.80 -28.84 1.12
N GLU A 11 -12.77 -28.10 0.58
CA GLU A 11 -13.97 -28.68 -0.04
C GLU A 11 -13.64 -29.47 -1.32
N GLY A 12 -12.69 -28.97 -2.14
CA GLY A 12 -12.25 -29.62 -3.38
C GLY A 12 -11.42 -30.88 -3.16
N MET A 13 -11.01 -31.21 -1.93
CA MET A 13 -10.10 -32.31 -1.64
C MET A 13 -10.57 -33.68 -2.15
N SER A 14 -11.87 -33.92 -2.21
CA SER A 14 -12.44 -35.24 -2.65
C SER A 14 -12.05 -35.56 -4.10
N GLY A 15 -12.02 -34.57 -4.99
CA GLY A 15 -11.69 -34.69 -6.41
C GLY A 15 -10.20 -34.78 -6.74
N LEU A 16 -9.32 -34.49 -5.78
CA LEU A 16 -7.88 -34.41 -5.98
C LEU A 16 -7.23 -35.83 -6.02
N SER A 17 -6.19 -35.99 -6.86
CA SER A 17 -5.32 -37.15 -6.87
C SER A 17 -4.56 -37.31 -5.54
N LYS A 18 -3.98 -38.50 -5.29
CA LYS A 18 -3.21 -38.79 -4.07
C LYS A 18 -2.10 -37.78 -3.81
N GLY A 19 -1.32 -37.42 -4.84
CA GLY A 19 -0.25 -36.45 -4.72
C GLY A 19 -0.78 -35.00 -4.49
N GLN A 20 -1.87 -34.63 -5.16
CA GLN A 20 -2.51 -33.31 -4.96
C GLN A 20 -3.14 -33.21 -3.56
N LYS A 21 -3.66 -34.26 -2.98
CA LYS A 21 -4.13 -34.27 -1.58
C LYS A 21 -3.03 -34.02 -0.57
N LEU A 22 -1.79 -34.48 -0.85
CA LEU A 22 -0.64 -34.13 0.00
C LEU A 22 -0.31 -32.63 -0.06
N ILE A 23 -0.33 -32.06 -1.26
CA ILE A 23 -0.12 -30.62 -1.45
C ILE A 23 -1.22 -29.81 -0.72
N ALA A 24 -2.49 -30.17 -0.94
CA ALA A 24 -3.64 -29.49 -0.32
C ALA A 24 -3.53 -29.50 1.21
N ARG A 25 -3.23 -30.66 1.80
CA ARG A 25 -3.07 -30.83 3.25
C ARG A 25 -1.94 -29.98 3.78
N TYR A 26 -0.78 -30.01 3.13
CA TYR A 26 0.37 -29.20 3.53
C TYR A 26 0.06 -27.71 3.47
N ILE A 27 -0.59 -27.23 2.39
CA ILE A 27 -1.01 -25.83 2.26
C ILE A 27 -1.99 -25.44 3.37
N ILE A 28 -2.97 -26.26 3.69
CA ILE A 28 -3.95 -25.97 4.74
C ILE A 28 -3.28 -25.86 6.12
N GLU A 29 -2.35 -26.76 6.41
CA GLU A 29 -1.66 -26.84 7.71
C GLU A 29 -0.50 -25.83 7.84
N ASN A 30 0.14 -25.45 6.70
CA ASN A 30 1.36 -24.62 6.67
C ASN A 30 1.28 -23.54 5.58
N TYR A 31 0.12 -22.88 5.45
CA TYR A 31 -0.11 -21.90 4.38
C TYR A 31 0.86 -20.71 4.45
N ASP A 32 1.33 -20.36 5.64
CA ASP A 32 2.34 -19.33 5.89
C ASP A 32 3.70 -19.67 5.24
N LYS A 33 4.13 -20.92 5.33
CA LYS A 33 5.35 -21.42 4.68
C LYS A 33 5.14 -21.66 3.19
N ALA A 34 4.01 -22.31 2.83
CA ALA A 34 3.69 -22.64 1.44
C ALA A 34 3.64 -21.41 0.52
N ALA A 35 3.15 -20.28 1.01
CA ALA A 35 3.08 -19.01 0.26
C ALA A 35 4.43 -18.50 -0.25
N PHE A 36 5.54 -18.93 0.35
CA PHE A 36 6.87 -18.49 -0.02
C PHE A 36 7.75 -19.59 -0.64
N MET A 37 7.19 -20.81 -0.82
CA MET A 37 7.90 -21.88 -1.50
C MET A 37 7.76 -21.78 -3.02
N THR A 38 8.83 -22.09 -3.74
CA THR A 38 8.72 -22.36 -5.18
C THR A 38 7.95 -23.67 -5.41
N ALA A 39 7.42 -23.88 -6.61
CA ALA A 39 6.74 -25.13 -6.95
C ALA A 39 7.65 -26.35 -6.71
N SER A 40 8.93 -26.23 -7.04
CA SER A 40 9.94 -27.27 -6.81
C SER A 40 10.17 -27.52 -5.32
N LYS A 41 10.34 -26.46 -4.49
CA LYS A 41 10.52 -26.58 -3.04
C LYS A 41 9.30 -27.19 -2.37
N LEU A 42 8.09 -26.79 -2.76
CA LEU A 42 6.84 -27.37 -2.24
C LEU A 42 6.71 -28.85 -2.63
N GLY A 43 6.99 -29.18 -3.90
CA GLY A 43 6.97 -30.56 -4.39
C GLY A 43 7.93 -31.47 -3.59
N ASN A 44 9.17 -31.03 -3.41
CA ASN A 44 10.17 -31.75 -2.64
C ASN A 44 9.75 -31.94 -1.17
N THR A 45 9.14 -30.90 -0.57
CA THR A 45 8.69 -30.95 0.83
C THR A 45 7.59 -31.99 1.06
N VAL A 46 6.64 -32.11 0.10
CA VAL A 46 5.51 -33.05 0.24
C VAL A 46 5.72 -34.38 -0.49
N GLY A 47 6.86 -34.58 -1.16
CA GLY A 47 7.23 -35.81 -1.83
C GLY A 47 6.53 -36.01 -3.18
N VAL A 48 6.29 -34.94 -3.96
CA VAL A 48 5.72 -34.96 -5.31
C VAL A 48 6.56 -34.19 -6.31
N SER A 49 6.33 -34.42 -7.61
CA SER A 49 7.04 -33.64 -8.64
C SER A 49 6.53 -32.18 -8.73
N GLU A 50 7.39 -31.27 -9.18
CA GLU A 50 7.03 -29.88 -9.48
C GLU A 50 5.83 -29.77 -10.44
N SER A 51 5.78 -30.63 -11.47
CA SER A 51 4.66 -30.67 -12.40
C SER A 51 3.33 -31.06 -11.74
N THR A 52 3.37 -31.81 -10.63
CA THR A 52 2.18 -32.12 -9.84
C THR A 52 1.70 -30.89 -9.07
N VAL A 53 2.63 -30.06 -8.57
CA VAL A 53 2.31 -28.79 -7.90
C VAL A 53 1.69 -27.79 -8.88
N VAL A 54 2.24 -27.66 -10.09
CA VAL A 54 1.68 -26.79 -11.13
C VAL A 54 0.27 -27.22 -11.51
N ARG A 55 0.05 -28.54 -11.75
CA ARG A 55 -1.29 -29.08 -12.05
C ARG A 55 -2.27 -28.92 -10.90
N PHE A 56 -1.80 -29.04 -9.65
CA PHE A 56 -2.63 -28.74 -8.48
C PHE A 56 -3.15 -27.32 -8.50
N ALA A 57 -2.31 -26.34 -8.80
CA ALA A 57 -2.72 -24.94 -8.87
C ALA A 57 -3.84 -24.73 -9.91
N THR A 58 -3.74 -25.40 -11.07
CA THR A 58 -4.79 -25.35 -12.12
C THR A 58 -6.08 -26.03 -11.64
N GLU A 59 -5.98 -27.16 -10.96
CA GLU A 59 -7.13 -27.89 -10.44
C GLU A 59 -7.93 -27.08 -9.40
N VAL A 60 -7.26 -26.27 -8.59
CA VAL A 60 -7.92 -25.39 -7.59
C VAL A 60 -8.29 -24.02 -8.14
N GLY A 61 -8.28 -23.86 -9.49
CA GLY A 61 -8.86 -22.70 -10.20
C GLY A 61 -7.90 -21.55 -10.50
N PHE A 62 -6.58 -21.77 -10.47
CA PHE A 62 -5.57 -20.79 -10.84
C PHE A 62 -4.95 -21.11 -12.20
N GLU A 63 -4.46 -20.08 -12.92
CA GLU A 63 -3.76 -20.27 -14.21
C GLU A 63 -2.45 -21.05 -14.06
N GLY A 64 -1.89 -21.09 -12.84
CA GLY A 64 -0.68 -21.82 -12.50
C GLY A 64 -0.21 -21.51 -11.08
N TYR A 65 0.91 -22.16 -10.70
CA TYR A 65 1.45 -22.03 -9.36
C TYR A 65 1.80 -20.60 -8.93
N PRO A 66 2.36 -19.72 -9.79
CA PRO A 66 2.65 -18.34 -9.40
C PRO A 66 1.39 -17.56 -8.97
N GLN A 67 0.23 -17.82 -9.59
CA GLN A 67 -1.02 -17.18 -9.21
C GLN A 67 -1.57 -17.72 -7.88
N LEU A 68 -1.52 -19.03 -7.67
CA LEU A 68 -1.86 -19.65 -6.38
C LEU A 68 -0.95 -19.12 -5.26
N GLN A 69 0.35 -19.04 -5.51
CA GLN A 69 1.32 -18.52 -4.55
C GLN A 69 1.01 -17.07 -4.15
N ARG A 70 0.68 -16.20 -5.10
CA ARG A 70 0.25 -14.84 -4.82
C ARG A 70 -1.01 -14.79 -3.96
N ALA A 71 -2.00 -15.63 -4.25
CA ALA A 71 -3.23 -15.72 -3.46
C ALA A 71 -2.96 -16.17 -2.02
N LEU A 72 -2.03 -17.11 -1.81
CA LEU A 72 -1.56 -17.50 -0.49
C LEU A 72 -0.81 -16.37 0.22
N GLN A 73 0.04 -15.64 -0.48
CA GLN A 73 0.74 -14.47 0.06
C GLN A 73 -0.24 -13.38 0.50
N GLU A 74 -1.27 -13.11 -0.28
CA GLU A 74 -2.33 -12.17 0.11
C GLU A 74 -3.11 -12.63 1.35
N LEU A 75 -3.38 -13.93 1.46
CA LEU A 75 -4.06 -14.52 2.62
C LEU A 75 -3.30 -14.27 3.94
N ILE A 76 -1.98 -14.43 3.92
CA ILE A 76 -1.14 -14.36 5.12
C ILE A 76 -0.62 -12.96 5.43
N ARG A 77 -0.68 -12.06 4.47
CA ARG A 77 -0.11 -10.71 4.51
C ARG A 77 -0.44 -9.94 5.80
N ASN A 78 -1.64 -10.15 6.32
CA ASN A 78 -2.12 -9.51 7.55
C ASN A 78 -1.86 -10.32 8.83
N ARG A 79 -1.40 -11.56 8.71
CA ARG A 79 -1.29 -12.49 9.84
C ARG A 79 0.13 -12.71 10.32
N LEU A 80 1.14 -12.55 9.46
CA LEU A 80 2.53 -12.75 9.84
C LEU A 80 2.99 -11.72 10.87
N THR A 81 3.62 -12.21 11.94
CA THR A 81 4.38 -11.39 12.87
C THR A 81 5.65 -10.86 12.20
N ALA A 82 6.30 -9.85 12.78
CA ALA A 82 7.57 -9.34 12.26
C ALA A 82 8.67 -10.42 12.24
N VAL A 83 8.68 -11.32 13.23
CA VAL A 83 9.63 -12.44 13.29
C VAL A 83 9.40 -13.42 12.15
N GLN A 84 8.16 -13.86 11.93
CA GLN A 84 7.82 -14.74 10.81
C GLN A 84 8.14 -14.11 9.45
N ARG A 85 7.94 -12.79 9.29
CA ARG A 85 8.37 -12.07 8.08
C ARG A 85 9.86 -12.13 7.87
N MET A 86 10.67 -11.98 8.93
CA MET A 86 12.13 -12.11 8.85
C MET A 86 12.55 -13.51 8.44
N GLU A 87 12.00 -14.54 9.08
CA GLU A 87 12.31 -15.94 8.78
C GLU A 87 12.05 -16.28 7.31
N VAL A 88 10.84 -15.95 6.82
CA VAL A 88 10.44 -16.19 5.44
C VAL A 88 11.35 -15.45 4.45
N THR A 89 11.71 -14.22 4.76
CA THR A 89 12.49 -13.39 3.83
C THR A 89 13.96 -13.76 3.84
N SER A 90 14.53 -14.14 5.00
CA SER A 90 15.93 -14.54 5.06
C SER A 90 16.23 -15.78 4.20
N GLU A 91 15.29 -16.72 4.11
CA GLU A 91 15.40 -17.86 3.20
C GLU A 91 15.37 -17.48 1.70
N GLN A 92 14.65 -16.40 1.33
CA GLN A 92 14.53 -15.93 -0.05
C GLN A 92 15.67 -15.00 -0.47
N MET A 93 16.05 -14.09 0.43
CA MET A 93 17.05 -13.06 0.14
C MET A 93 18.46 -13.65 0.06
N GLY A 94 18.80 -14.62 0.91
CA GLY A 94 20.18 -15.05 1.08
C GLY A 94 21.06 -13.91 1.61
N GLU A 95 22.35 -14.18 1.79
CA GLU A 95 23.28 -13.20 2.40
C GLU A 95 23.92 -12.24 1.38
N HIS A 96 23.76 -12.50 0.08
CA HIS A 96 24.45 -11.75 -0.98
C HIS A 96 23.45 -11.01 -1.89
N ASP A 97 23.92 -9.88 -2.44
CA ASP A 97 23.22 -9.08 -3.45
C ASP A 97 21.87 -8.51 -2.97
N ILE A 98 21.78 -8.16 -1.69
CA ILE A 98 20.57 -7.61 -1.08
C ILE A 98 20.12 -6.32 -1.78
N LEU A 99 21.05 -5.44 -2.14
CA LEU A 99 20.75 -4.18 -2.81
C LEU A 99 19.99 -4.41 -4.13
N SER A 100 20.56 -5.19 -5.04
CA SER A 100 19.92 -5.48 -6.35
C SER A 100 18.58 -6.14 -6.17
N LYS A 101 18.46 -7.10 -5.25
CA LYS A 101 17.20 -7.81 -4.99
C LYS A 101 16.12 -6.87 -4.51
N VAL A 102 16.40 -6.02 -3.51
CA VAL A 102 15.43 -5.07 -2.97
C VAL A 102 15.01 -4.06 -4.03
N LEU A 103 15.96 -3.45 -4.76
CA LEU A 103 15.63 -2.49 -5.82
C LEU A 103 14.83 -3.13 -6.96
N THR A 104 15.16 -4.36 -7.37
CA THR A 104 14.38 -5.10 -8.38
C THR A 104 12.95 -5.36 -7.90
N MET A 105 12.78 -5.76 -6.64
CA MET A 105 11.45 -5.94 -6.05
C MET A 105 10.67 -4.61 -6.00
N ASP A 106 11.32 -3.49 -5.75
CA ASP A 106 10.69 -2.18 -5.70
C ASP A 106 10.27 -1.69 -7.10
N ILE A 107 11.10 -1.92 -8.12
CA ILE A 107 10.73 -1.68 -9.53
C ILE A 107 9.47 -2.46 -9.89
N GLU A 108 9.39 -3.74 -9.52
CA GLU A 108 8.23 -4.57 -9.80
C GLU A 108 6.95 -4.06 -9.09
N LYS A 109 7.06 -3.55 -7.87
CA LYS A 109 5.93 -2.94 -7.14
C LYS A 109 5.43 -1.68 -7.82
N ILE A 110 6.34 -0.82 -8.31
CA ILE A 110 5.96 0.38 -9.09
C ILE A 110 5.25 -0.04 -10.38
N ARG A 111 5.80 -1.01 -11.13
CA ARG A 111 5.20 -1.51 -12.36
C ARG A 111 3.77 -2.04 -12.12
N ARG A 112 3.59 -2.88 -11.11
CA ARG A 112 2.26 -3.42 -10.76
C ARG A 112 1.30 -2.34 -10.27
N THR A 113 1.78 -1.33 -9.56
CA THR A 113 0.96 -0.19 -9.16
C THR A 113 0.46 0.57 -10.38
N LEU A 114 1.31 0.80 -11.38
CA LEU A 114 0.93 1.45 -12.65
C LEU A 114 -0.11 0.64 -13.42
N GLU A 115 0.01 -0.70 -13.44
CA GLU A 115 -0.91 -1.60 -14.14
C GLU A 115 -2.28 -1.71 -13.46
N GLU A 116 -2.32 -1.63 -12.13
CA GLU A 116 -3.53 -1.86 -11.32
C GLU A 116 -4.28 -0.57 -10.96
N GLN A 117 -3.61 0.58 -11.01
CA GLN A 117 -4.23 1.86 -10.69
C GLN A 117 -5.12 2.34 -11.84
N SER A 118 -6.38 2.65 -11.54
CA SER A 118 -7.30 3.28 -12.48
C SER A 118 -6.93 4.75 -12.68
N ASN A 119 -6.67 5.15 -13.92
CA ASN A 119 -6.45 6.55 -14.26
C ASN A 119 -7.69 7.41 -13.93
N GLU A 120 -8.89 6.93 -14.23
CA GLU A 120 -10.15 7.64 -13.93
C GLU A 120 -10.31 7.84 -12.43
N GLY A 121 -10.07 6.81 -11.62
CA GLY A 121 -10.14 6.91 -10.15
C GLY A 121 -9.07 7.84 -9.56
N PHE A 122 -7.88 7.88 -10.17
CA PHE A 122 -6.82 8.80 -9.79
C PHE A 122 -7.19 10.27 -10.08
N GLU A 123 -7.71 10.53 -11.28
CA GLU A 123 -8.16 11.86 -11.71
C GLU A 123 -9.31 12.38 -10.84
N ALA A 124 -10.30 11.53 -10.54
CA ALA A 124 -11.43 11.87 -9.67
C ALA A 124 -10.99 12.18 -8.22
N ALA A 125 -9.99 11.47 -7.71
CA ALA A 125 -9.39 11.78 -6.42
C ALA A 125 -8.69 13.14 -6.43
N ALA A 126 -7.93 13.46 -7.48
CA ALA A 126 -7.27 14.76 -7.64
C ALA A 126 -8.29 15.90 -7.73
N ASP A 127 -9.39 15.74 -8.47
CA ASP A 127 -10.46 16.73 -8.57
C ASP A 127 -11.13 16.98 -7.21
N SER A 128 -11.39 15.92 -6.44
CA SER A 128 -11.96 16.03 -5.10
C SER A 128 -11.04 16.80 -4.14
N ILE A 129 -9.72 16.56 -4.23
CA ILE A 129 -8.72 17.28 -3.42
C ILE A 129 -8.73 18.77 -3.76
N ILE A 130 -8.78 19.11 -5.06
CA ILE A 130 -8.77 20.52 -5.52
C ILE A 130 -10.04 21.25 -5.07
N ALA A 131 -11.19 20.58 -5.06
CA ALA A 131 -12.45 21.16 -4.66
C ALA A 131 -12.65 21.27 -3.13
N ALA A 132 -11.80 20.60 -2.34
CA ALA A 132 -11.97 20.50 -0.90
C ALA A 132 -11.77 21.83 -0.17
N LYS A 133 -12.64 22.09 0.82
CA LYS A 133 -12.48 23.21 1.75
C LYS A 133 -11.33 23.00 2.72
N ASN A 134 -11.21 21.78 3.28
CA ASN A 134 -10.07 21.37 4.10
C ASN A 134 -9.62 19.97 3.67
N ILE A 135 -8.32 19.71 3.79
CA ILE A 135 -7.71 18.43 3.45
C ILE A 135 -7.11 17.83 4.72
N TYR A 136 -7.66 16.70 5.17
CA TYR A 136 -7.13 15.95 6.32
C TYR A 136 -6.34 14.77 5.80
N ILE A 137 -5.12 14.58 6.30
CA ILE A 137 -4.22 13.50 5.88
C ILE A 137 -3.84 12.68 7.12
N LEU A 138 -4.12 11.39 7.10
CA LEU A 138 -3.81 10.47 8.19
C LEU A 138 -3.02 9.26 7.70
N GLY A 139 -1.86 9.06 8.26
CA GLY A 139 -1.08 7.84 8.20
C GLY A 139 -0.50 7.52 9.57
N ILE A 140 -0.52 6.24 9.97
CA ILE A 140 -0.03 5.81 11.29
C ILE A 140 1.11 4.81 11.13
N ARG A 141 2.11 4.85 12.05
CA ARG A 141 3.33 4.03 12.02
C ARG A 141 4.15 4.31 10.75
N SER A 142 4.50 3.29 9.96
CA SER A 142 5.25 3.46 8.70
C SER A 142 4.54 4.37 7.70
N SER A 143 3.21 4.34 7.64
CA SER A 143 2.43 5.24 6.78
C SER A 143 2.46 6.70 7.23
N ALA A 144 2.93 7.01 8.44
CA ALA A 144 3.07 8.40 8.90
C ALA A 144 4.10 9.16 8.06
N ALA A 145 5.17 8.50 7.60
CA ALA A 145 6.15 9.12 6.72
C ALA A 145 5.54 9.55 5.37
N LEU A 146 4.63 8.73 4.81
CA LEU A 146 3.90 9.06 3.59
C LEU A 146 2.94 10.23 3.79
N ALA A 147 2.19 10.23 4.91
CA ALA A 147 1.27 11.31 5.25
C ALA A 147 2.02 12.64 5.46
N GLN A 148 3.19 12.59 6.10
CA GLN A 148 4.04 13.75 6.32
C GLN A 148 4.61 14.30 5.00
N PHE A 149 5.11 13.44 4.12
CA PHE A 149 5.59 13.82 2.80
C PHE A 149 4.48 14.51 1.98
N MET A 150 3.30 13.89 1.92
CA MET A 150 2.16 14.45 1.21
C MET A 150 1.73 15.80 1.79
N SER A 151 1.63 15.89 3.11
CA SER A 151 1.25 17.11 3.82
C SER A 151 2.25 18.25 3.58
N PHE A 152 3.55 17.95 3.54
CA PHE A 152 4.59 18.94 3.28
C PHE A 152 4.35 19.64 1.94
N TYR A 153 4.16 18.91 0.85
CA TYR A 153 3.92 19.51 -0.47
C TYR A 153 2.52 20.11 -0.60
N PHE A 154 1.51 19.49 -0.01
CA PHE A 154 0.15 20.03 -0.07
C PHE A 154 0.02 21.37 0.66
N ASN A 155 0.76 21.62 1.74
CA ASN A 155 0.80 22.93 2.40
C ASN A 155 1.42 24.03 1.52
N GLN A 156 2.15 23.70 0.47
CA GLN A 156 2.65 24.66 -0.52
C GLN A 156 1.64 24.93 -1.64
N ILE A 157 0.63 24.04 -1.79
CA ILE A 157 -0.42 24.15 -2.81
C ILE A 157 -1.73 24.71 -2.22
N PHE A 158 -2.03 24.37 -0.96
CA PHE A 158 -3.29 24.69 -0.28
C PHE A 158 -3.06 25.33 1.09
N PRO A 159 -3.88 26.32 1.48
CA PRO A 159 -3.74 26.99 2.78
C PRO A 159 -4.36 26.19 3.95
N ASN A 160 -5.04 25.08 3.70
CA ASN A 160 -5.96 24.44 4.64
C ASN A 160 -5.74 22.92 4.76
N VAL A 161 -4.47 22.51 4.75
CA VAL A 161 -4.06 21.11 4.93
C VAL A 161 -3.82 20.82 6.42
N ARG A 162 -4.30 19.67 6.87
CA ARG A 162 -4.16 19.21 8.26
C ARG A 162 -3.56 17.81 8.29
N LEU A 163 -2.31 17.74 8.67
CA LEU A 163 -1.69 16.45 9.01
C LEU A 163 -2.24 15.98 10.36
N VAL A 164 -3.01 14.91 10.33
CA VAL A 164 -3.57 14.31 11.55
C VAL A 164 -2.50 13.44 12.18
N THR A 165 -2.06 13.83 13.37
CA THR A 165 -1.06 13.15 14.18
C THR A 165 -1.64 12.79 15.54
N GLY A 166 -0.90 12.06 16.35
CA GLY A 166 -1.33 11.78 17.72
C GLY A 166 -0.93 10.37 18.15
N SER A 167 -0.50 10.28 19.40
CA SER A 167 -0.12 9.02 20.03
C SER A 167 -1.35 8.23 20.50
N SER A 168 -2.47 8.92 20.79
CA SER A 168 -3.71 8.33 21.27
C SER A 168 -4.86 8.43 20.26
N ALA A 169 -5.91 7.65 20.49
CA ALA A 169 -7.13 7.75 19.69
C ALA A 169 -7.88 9.06 19.99
N SER A 170 -7.85 9.53 21.25
CA SER A 170 -8.49 10.78 21.67
C SER A 170 -7.93 11.96 20.90
N GLU A 171 -6.61 12.16 20.94
CA GLU A 171 -5.92 13.25 20.22
C GLU A 171 -6.21 13.22 18.70
N MET A 172 -6.28 12.05 18.11
CA MET A 172 -6.62 11.89 16.69
C MET A 172 -8.05 12.40 16.41
N PHE A 173 -9.04 11.99 17.20
CA PHE A 173 -10.42 12.43 17.01
C PHE A 173 -10.61 13.92 17.31
N GLU A 174 -9.88 14.48 18.27
CA GLU A 174 -9.87 15.93 18.55
C GLU A 174 -9.40 16.76 17.34
N GLN A 175 -8.49 16.22 16.51
CA GLN A 175 -8.02 16.88 15.29
C GLN A 175 -9.02 16.81 14.12
N ILE A 176 -9.86 15.77 14.08
CA ILE A 176 -10.79 15.52 12.96
C ILE A 176 -12.27 15.78 13.31
N PHE A 177 -12.60 16.20 14.55
CA PHE A 177 -13.99 16.30 14.96
C PHE A 177 -14.84 17.31 14.15
N ARG A 178 -14.20 18.24 13.45
CA ARG A 178 -14.85 19.24 12.57
C ARG A 178 -14.92 18.82 11.11
N VAL A 179 -14.42 17.64 10.75
CA VAL A 179 -14.50 17.15 9.37
C VAL A 179 -15.96 17.06 8.93
N GLY A 180 -16.24 17.45 7.69
CA GLY A 180 -17.62 17.50 7.16
C GLY A 180 -17.69 17.43 5.64
N LYS A 181 -18.88 17.67 5.10
CA LYS A 181 -19.26 17.44 3.70
C LYS A 181 -18.41 18.15 2.64
N ASP A 182 -17.81 19.29 2.99
CA ASP A 182 -17.01 20.10 2.06
C ASP A 182 -15.51 19.75 2.18
N ASP A 183 -15.16 18.75 2.98
CA ASP A 183 -13.78 18.36 3.26
C ASP A 183 -13.40 17.05 2.58
N VAL A 184 -12.09 16.87 2.35
CA VAL A 184 -11.49 15.61 1.94
C VAL A 184 -10.70 15.00 3.10
N PHE A 185 -10.89 13.72 3.34
CA PHE A 185 -10.13 12.93 4.28
C PHE A 185 -9.32 11.86 3.56
N ILE A 186 -7.99 11.94 3.63
CA ILE A 186 -7.05 11.00 3.00
C ILE A 186 -6.52 10.05 4.06
N GLY A 187 -6.90 8.78 3.99
CA GLY A 187 -6.44 7.74 4.89
C GLY A 187 -5.41 6.82 4.22
N ILE A 188 -4.20 6.74 4.80
CA ILE A 188 -3.09 5.94 4.27
C ILE A 188 -2.83 4.77 5.21
N SER A 189 -3.02 3.53 4.75
CA SER A 189 -2.72 2.34 5.55
C SER A 189 -2.50 1.12 4.68
N PHE A 190 -1.47 0.35 5.01
CA PHE A 190 -1.03 -0.87 4.35
C PHE A 190 -1.11 -2.09 5.27
N PRO A 191 -0.91 -3.30 4.80
CA PRO A 191 -0.98 -4.53 5.60
C PRO A 191 -0.20 -4.44 6.89
N ARG A 192 -0.77 -5.01 7.81
CA ARG A 192 -1.26 -4.92 9.17
C ARG A 192 -1.98 -3.59 9.43
N TYR A 193 -3.05 -3.36 8.66
CA TYR A 193 -3.84 -2.12 8.67
C TYR A 193 -4.12 -1.57 10.06
N SER A 194 -3.94 -0.26 10.23
CA SER A 194 -4.20 0.42 11.50
C SER A 194 -5.71 0.51 11.79
N LYS A 195 -6.14 -0.08 12.90
CA LYS A 195 -7.53 0.06 13.37
C LYS A 195 -7.92 1.53 13.60
N ARG A 196 -6.97 2.40 13.96
CA ARG A 196 -7.23 3.82 14.14
C ARG A 196 -7.53 4.50 12.81
N THR A 197 -6.75 4.21 11.77
CA THR A 197 -6.99 4.76 10.43
C THR A 197 -8.36 4.32 9.91
N VAL A 198 -8.73 3.04 10.08
CA VAL A 198 -10.06 2.54 9.68
C VAL A 198 -11.18 3.29 10.41
N LYS A 199 -11.07 3.46 11.75
CA LYS A 199 -12.07 4.19 12.54
C LYS A 199 -12.17 5.68 12.16
N ALA A 200 -11.03 6.32 11.81
CA ALA A 200 -11.02 7.71 11.38
C ALA A 200 -11.70 7.89 10.02
N ILE A 201 -11.49 6.95 9.11
CA ILE A 201 -12.19 6.88 7.81
C ILE A 201 -13.70 6.72 8.02
N ASP A 202 -14.13 5.79 8.89
CA ASP A 202 -15.54 5.60 9.23
C ASP A 202 -16.15 6.90 9.73
N TYR A 203 -15.50 7.55 10.68
CA TYR A 203 -15.96 8.81 11.25
C TYR A 203 -16.08 9.92 10.19
N ALA A 204 -15.04 10.10 9.35
CA ALA A 204 -15.07 11.10 8.28
C ALA A 204 -16.20 10.85 7.29
N LYS A 205 -16.42 9.58 6.91
CA LYS A 205 -17.50 9.16 6.03
C LYS A 205 -18.89 9.45 6.62
N GLU A 206 -19.10 9.11 7.89
CA GLU A 206 -20.36 9.40 8.63
C GLU A 206 -20.65 10.89 8.73
N ARG A 207 -19.61 11.75 8.73
CA ARG A 207 -19.73 13.21 8.72
C ARG A 207 -19.94 13.80 7.33
N GLY A 208 -19.98 12.96 6.29
CA GLY A 208 -20.22 13.33 4.90
C GLY A 208 -19.01 13.84 4.15
N ALA A 209 -17.81 13.72 4.68
CA ALA A 209 -16.58 14.07 3.97
C ALA A 209 -16.31 13.11 2.80
N THR A 210 -15.68 13.61 1.74
CA THR A 210 -15.15 12.76 0.67
C THR A 210 -13.90 12.03 1.19
N VAL A 211 -13.94 10.71 1.15
CA VAL A 211 -12.86 9.84 1.67
C VAL A 211 -12.03 9.29 0.52
N ILE A 212 -10.72 9.52 0.59
CA ILE A 212 -9.72 8.92 -0.30
C ILE A 212 -8.91 7.92 0.51
N ALA A 213 -8.84 6.67 0.06
CA ALA A 213 -8.02 5.64 0.68
C ALA A 213 -6.80 5.34 -0.19
N ILE A 214 -5.59 5.43 0.39
CA ILE A 214 -4.35 4.95 -0.23
C ILE A 214 -3.96 3.66 0.46
N THR A 215 -4.02 2.54 -0.26
CA THR A 215 -3.82 1.19 0.28
C THR A 215 -3.31 0.24 -0.81
N ASP A 216 -3.12 -1.03 -0.48
CA ASP A 216 -2.47 -2.03 -1.33
C ASP A 216 -3.43 -2.87 -2.18
N SER A 217 -4.69 -2.96 -1.81
CA SER A 217 -5.65 -3.80 -2.52
C SER A 217 -7.10 -3.38 -2.31
N ALA A 218 -7.97 -3.73 -3.27
CA ALA A 218 -9.41 -3.56 -3.14
C ALA A 218 -10.03 -4.40 -2.01
N GLY A 219 -9.32 -5.41 -1.50
CA GLY A 219 -9.71 -6.21 -0.34
C GLY A 219 -9.32 -5.61 1.01
N SER A 220 -8.68 -4.44 1.05
CA SER A 220 -8.29 -3.77 2.29
C SER A 220 -9.52 -3.28 3.07
N PRO A 221 -9.45 -3.17 4.39
CA PRO A 221 -10.56 -2.64 5.19
C PRO A 221 -10.84 -1.15 4.92
N LEU A 222 -9.95 -0.43 4.24
CA LEU A 222 -10.14 0.94 3.83
C LEU A 222 -10.97 1.04 2.54
N ALA A 223 -10.77 0.11 1.61
CA ALA A 223 -11.37 0.13 0.28
C ALA A 223 -12.91 0.10 0.30
N ALA A 224 -13.49 -0.65 1.24
CA ALA A 224 -14.95 -0.76 1.36
C ALA A 224 -15.62 0.53 1.89
N LYS A 225 -14.83 1.54 2.30
CA LYS A 225 -15.29 2.71 3.06
C LYS A 225 -14.96 4.05 2.40
N CYS A 226 -14.20 4.03 1.32
CA CYS A 226 -13.78 5.23 0.60
C CYS A 226 -14.66 5.54 -0.61
N ASP A 227 -14.62 6.79 -1.05
CA ASP A 227 -15.20 7.26 -2.30
C ASP A 227 -14.21 7.06 -3.45
N HIS A 228 -12.92 7.32 -3.19
CA HIS A 228 -11.85 7.11 -4.15
C HIS A 228 -10.80 6.18 -3.56
N LEU A 229 -10.50 5.12 -4.30
CA LEU A 229 -9.50 4.13 -3.94
C LEU A 229 -8.26 4.31 -4.80
N LEU A 230 -7.14 4.60 -4.16
CA LEU A 230 -5.84 4.68 -4.79
C LEU A 230 -4.99 3.47 -4.36
N LEU A 231 -4.65 2.62 -5.32
CA LEU A 231 -3.94 1.37 -5.09
C LEU A 231 -2.43 1.54 -5.31
N ALA A 232 -1.64 1.14 -4.32
CA ALA A 232 -0.19 1.07 -4.43
C ALA A 232 0.35 -0.19 -3.77
N ARG A 233 1.17 -0.93 -4.48
CA ARG A 233 1.76 -2.17 -3.96
C ARG A 233 2.78 -1.89 -2.86
N SER A 234 2.58 -2.53 -1.71
CA SER A 234 3.43 -2.40 -0.52
C SER A 234 3.78 -3.78 0.04
N ASP A 235 4.25 -4.67 -0.85
CA ASP A 235 4.66 -6.01 -0.46
C ASP A 235 5.96 -5.94 0.35
N MET A 236 6.04 -6.77 1.41
CA MET A 236 7.21 -6.78 2.28
C MET A 236 8.45 -7.28 1.52
N ALA A 237 9.57 -6.61 1.74
CA ALA A 237 10.88 -7.12 1.36
C ALA A 237 11.54 -7.92 2.49
N SER A 238 11.10 -7.72 3.74
CA SER A 238 11.51 -8.42 4.96
C SER A 238 10.49 -8.11 6.08
N PHE A 239 10.96 -7.77 7.29
CA PHE A 239 10.13 -7.16 8.34
C PHE A 239 9.67 -5.74 7.96
N VAL A 240 10.30 -5.14 6.93
CA VAL A 240 10.01 -3.81 6.40
C VAL A 240 9.01 -3.91 5.25
N ASP A 241 7.94 -3.11 5.31
CA ASP A 241 7.05 -2.89 4.18
C ASP A 241 7.69 -1.88 3.23
N SER A 242 7.73 -2.18 1.93
CA SER A 242 8.22 -1.20 0.96
C SER A 242 7.22 -0.06 0.79
N LEU A 243 7.70 1.15 0.92
CA LEU A 243 6.91 2.36 0.70
C LEU A 243 7.21 3.04 -0.66
N VAL A 244 8.02 2.43 -1.51
CA VAL A 244 8.48 3.04 -2.78
C VAL A 244 7.31 3.29 -3.72
N ALA A 245 6.48 2.28 -4.02
CA ALA A 245 5.34 2.47 -4.90
C ALA A 245 4.23 3.36 -4.27
N PRO A 246 3.89 3.24 -2.97
CA PRO A 246 3.06 4.23 -2.30
C PRO A 246 3.57 5.66 -2.40
N LEU A 247 4.87 5.87 -2.20
CA LEU A 247 5.48 7.20 -2.31
C LEU A 247 5.42 7.72 -3.75
N SER A 248 5.68 6.86 -4.75
CA SER A 248 5.59 7.21 -6.17
C SER A 248 4.16 7.61 -6.57
N LEU A 249 3.14 6.90 -6.07
CA LEU A 249 1.73 7.25 -6.29
C LEU A 249 1.38 8.60 -5.65
N ILE A 250 1.82 8.86 -4.42
CA ILE A 250 1.61 10.13 -3.73
C ILE A 250 2.32 11.26 -4.48
N ASN A 251 3.55 11.04 -4.95
CA ASN A 251 4.28 12.01 -5.76
C ASN A 251 3.52 12.34 -7.06
N ALA A 252 3.00 11.33 -7.76
CA ALA A 252 2.15 11.55 -8.95
C ALA A 252 0.91 12.39 -8.61
N LEU A 253 0.26 12.15 -7.46
CA LEU A 253 -0.91 12.91 -7.02
C LEU A 253 -0.55 14.38 -6.69
N ILE A 254 0.57 14.62 -6.03
CA ILE A 254 1.08 15.97 -5.76
C ILE A 254 1.34 16.71 -7.07
N VAL A 255 1.99 16.06 -8.04
CA VAL A 255 2.27 16.65 -9.37
C VAL A 255 0.97 16.95 -10.12
N ALA A 256 0.02 16.00 -10.17
CA ALA A 256 -1.25 16.17 -10.86
C ALA A 256 -2.08 17.35 -10.29
N VAL A 257 -2.14 17.47 -8.97
CA VAL A 257 -2.82 18.58 -8.28
C VAL A 257 -2.08 19.90 -8.48
N GLY A 258 -0.74 19.90 -8.35
CA GLY A 258 0.10 21.08 -8.54
C GLY A 258 0.01 21.64 -9.96
N MET A 259 0.02 20.78 -10.98
CA MET A 259 -0.13 21.19 -12.38
C MET A 259 -1.49 21.86 -12.66
N ARG A 260 -2.58 21.39 -12.03
CA ARG A 260 -3.91 21.99 -12.16
C ARG A 260 -4.05 23.32 -11.42
N ARG A 261 -3.18 23.58 -10.46
CA ARG A 261 -3.10 24.81 -9.66
C ARG A 261 -1.77 25.56 -9.92
N GLN A 262 -1.26 25.48 -11.12
CA GLN A 262 0.07 26.01 -11.48
C GLN A 262 0.25 27.48 -11.13
N LYS A 263 -0.80 28.30 -11.27
CA LYS A 263 -0.75 29.73 -10.96
C LYS A 263 -0.54 29.97 -9.47
N GLU A 264 -1.38 29.35 -8.63
CA GLU A 264 -1.32 29.49 -7.17
C GLU A 264 -0.01 28.92 -6.60
N VAL A 265 0.42 27.78 -7.14
CA VAL A 265 1.71 27.18 -6.79
C VAL A 265 2.86 28.11 -7.16
N GLY A 266 2.85 28.68 -8.36
CA GLY A 266 3.86 29.66 -8.79
C GLY A 266 3.93 30.89 -7.90
N GLU A 267 2.78 31.45 -7.48
CA GLU A 267 2.69 32.57 -6.55
C GLU A 267 3.26 32.22 -5.16
N THR A 268 2.95 31.01 -4.67
CA THR A 268 3.48 30.50 -3.40
C THR A 268 5.00 30.36 -3.44
N TYR A 269 5.54 29.71 -4.48
CA TYR A 269 6.99 29.52 -4.60
C TYR A 269 7.73 30.83 -4.81
N ALA A 270 7.16 31.79 -5.56
CA ALA A 270 7.76 33.12 -5.70
C ALA A 270 7.88 33.87 -4.36
N GLN A 271 7.00 33.63 -3.40
CA GLN A 271 7.11 34.13 -2.04
C GLN A 271 8.14 33.39 -1.20
N LEU A 272 8.12 32.04 -1.30
CA LEU A 272 9.05 31.18 -0.57
C LEU A 272 10.50 31.41 -1.01
N GLU A 273 10.77 31.56 -2.31
CA GLU A 273 12.12 31.89 -2.83
C GLU A 273 12.70 33.14 -2.21
N LYS A 274 11.88 34.21 -2.03
CA LYS A 274 12.33 35.44 -1.36
C LYS A 274 12.70 35.21 0.10
N ILE A 275 11.90 34.38 0.81
CA ILE A 275 12.15 34.02 2.21
C ILE A 275 13.43 33.17 2.29
N TRP A 276 13.58 32.20 1.40
CA TRP A 276 14.75 31.33 1.38
C TRP A 276 16.04 32.10 1.06
N ASP A 277 15.95 33.11 0.19
CA ASP A 277 17.09 33.98 -0.12
C ASP A 277 17.42 34.90 1.07
N GLU A 278 16.42 35.48 1.73
CA GLU A 278 16.58 36.36 2.90
C GLU A 278 17.21 35.61 4.10
N TYR A 279 16.87 34.34 4.29
CA TYR A 279 17.32 33.50 5.43
C TYR A 279 18.44 32.52 5.09
N ASP A 280 19.05 32.60 3.92
CA ASP A 280 20.14 31.71 3.44
C ASP A 280 19.79 30.22 3.64
N VAL A 281 18.57 29.82 3.24
CA VAL A 281 18.07 28.44 3.46
C VAL A 281 18.82 27.42 2.60
N TYR A 282 19.27 27.82 1.41
CA TYR A 282 19.97 26.95 0.47
C TYR A 282 21.40 27.42 0.23
N GLU A 283 22.34 26.47 0.12
CA GLU A 283 23.70 26.75 -0.34
C GLU A 283 23.66 27.39 -1.74
N LYS A 284 24.29 28.56 -1.87
CA LYS A 284 24.44 29.20 -3.17
C LYS A 284 25.70 28.67 -3.84
N ASN A 285 25.56 27.87 -4.89
CA ASN A 285 26.70 27.56 -5.74
C ASN A 285 27.14 28.85 -6.43
N GLU A 286 28.39 29.27 -6.23
CA GLU A 286 28.99 30.50 -6.84
C GLU A 286 28.97 30.49 -8.38
N GLU A 287 28.59 29.37 -9.02
CA GLU A 287 28.54 29.21 -10.49
C GLU A 287 27.25 29.67 -11.16
N ASN A 288 26.20 30.08 -10.42
CA ASN A 288 24.93 30.51 -11.00
C ASN A 288 24.70 32.03 -11.03
N ILE A 289 25.78 32.82 -11.05
CA ILE A 289 25.72 34.27 -11.34
C ILE A 289 26.14 34.45 -12.80
N VAL A 290 25.22 34.17 -13.73
CA VAL A 290 25.31 34.68 -15.13
C VAL A 290 23.93 35.13 -15.55
#